data_06704f8eb84efa346ef3784f297614d1
#
_entry.id   06704f8eb84efa346ef3784f297614d1
#
_cell.length_a   1.000
_cell.length_b   1.000
_cell.length_c   1.000
_cell.angle_alpha   90.00
_cell.angle_beta   90.00
_cell.angle_gamma   90.00
#
_symmetry.space_group_name_H-M   'P 1'
#
loop_
_entity.id
_entity.type
_entity.pdbx_description
1 polymer ?
#
loop_
_entity_poly.entity_id
_entity_poly.type
_entity_poly.pdbx_seq_one_letter_code
_entity_poly.pdbx_strand_id
1 'polypeptide(L)'
;MKNIARLLCSWSLDAATKRNSLASILYKAVPVAIGLLCLCSLPAFAVGDPNESNPPSLTNPPSPPPPTAPMPPSPAKPFDPGMNLTPEQGREYWDRYVTGDWWGLRTRLHNWGIDFNLDYFSEMATNFSGGKDNFSGYPKGFGQSWAYTDQALFGLDLDFQKMIGWEGASFEFYVTKRTGDDLSSQTNPNTLQLIQEVFGRGQTWRITDFWFKQNLFNDLLEFKLGMMNMSQEFGGYYAFPFENLTFTSGITGNVAGYSMFTWPVSQWGTDLQWNVTKSLSLRAGVFAFNNYWISSNYFLRVDNPGGTSGAVIPFEIDWKPKLNICGKDLPGLWVLGAWGNTNHEENSGAAKSVIAGAPGAGPFSTFTGDYGVYGSIWQQVTAPDPERPKTGLSAFAGSIWLSPQTAFQDFQAFTGLYYWGPWSKRPYDSCGIATGYNRVAGNVRNAERQFSASHPGSGFGVQSNEFVEEIFYSFDVFHGANIQPDLQYIINPGGYHSATNIWVFGIQLSVPL
;
A
#
# COMPACT_ATOMS: atom_id res chain seq x y z
N MET A 1 10.76 -1.32 -26.59
CA MET A 1 9.37 -0.85 -26.61
C MET A 1 8.59 -1.28 -27.86
N LYS A 2 9.02 -1.03 -29.11
CA LYS A 2 8.27 -1.45 -30.34
C LYS A 2 7.97 -2.96 -30.42
N ASN A 3 8.87 -3.83 -29.96
CA ASN A 3 8.66 -5.29 -29.99
C ASN A 3 7.70 -5.77 -28.90
N ILE A 4 7.70 -5.16 -27.74
CA ILE A 4 6.75 -5.45 -26.64
C ILE A 4 5.34 -5.00 -27.05
N ALA A 5 5.20 -3.82 -27.65
CA ALA A 5 3.92 -3.34 -28.15
C ALA A 5 3.34 -4.26 -29.25
N ARG A 6 4.18 -4.82 -30.13
CA ARG A 6 3.73 -5.82 -31.14
C ARG A 6 3.27 -7.14 -30.51
N LEU A 7 3.96 -7.61 -29.46
CA LEU A 7 3.55 -8.79 -28.70
C LEU A 7 2.19 -8.58 -28.02
N LEU A 8 1.99 -7.44 -27.39
CA LEU A 8 0.75 -7.06 -26.72
C LEU A 8 -0.41 -6.87 -27.72
N CYS A 9 -0.14 -6.34 -28.92
CA CYS A 9 -1.15 -6.23 -29.97
C CYS A 9 -1.62 -7.60 -30.49
N SER A 10 -0.72 -8.57 -30.64
CA SER A 10 -1.10 -9.93 -31.05
C SER A 10 -1.98 -10.61 -29.98
N TRP A 11 -1.79 -10.27 -28.71
CA TRP A 11 -2.57 -10.79 -27.59
C TRP A 11 -4.01 -10.25 -27.54
N SER A 12 -4.17 -8.93 -27.79
CA SER A 12 -5.51 -8.32 -27.77
C SER A 12 -6.41 -8.86 -28.87
N LEU A 13 -5.87 -9.19 -30.04
CA LEU A 13 -6.59 -9.80 -31.16
C LEU A 13 -6.94 -11.26 -30.91
N ASP A 14 -6.05 -12.04 -30.27
CA ASP A 14 -6.31 -13.45 -29.94
C ASP A 14 -7.30 -13.62 -28.77
N ALA A 15 -7.29 -12.72 -27.79
CA ALA A 15 -8.24 -12.72 -26.68
C ALA A 15 -9.68 -12.38 -27.12
N ALA A 16 -9.81 -11.53 -28.14
CA ALA A 16 -11.11 -11.15 -28.70
C ALA A 16 -11.73 -12.26 -29.61
N THR A 17 -10.92 -13.14 -30.16
CA THR A 17 -11.37 -14.12 -31.17
C THR A 17 -11.42 -15.57 -30.71
N LYS A 18 -10.79 -15.92 -29.56
CA LYS A 18 -10.78 -17.30 -29.04
C LYS A 18 -11.14 -17.37 -27.57
N ARG A 19 -12.03 -18.29 -27.21
CA ARG A 19 -12.32 -18.71 -25.82
C ARG A 19 -11.07 -19.39 -25.21
N ASN A 20 -10.05 -18.62 -24.81
CA ASN A 20 -8.85 -19.19 -24.20
C ASN A 20 -9.02 -19.29 -22.69
N SER A 21 -8.55 -20.39 -22.10
CA SER A 21 -8.57 -20.61 -20.65
C SER A 21 -7.64 -19.62 -19.94
N LEU A 22 -7.96 -19.28 -18.69
CA LEU A 22 -7.16 -18.41 -17.80
C LEU A 22 -5.67 -18.84 -17.77
N ALA A 23 -5.41 -20.15 -17.77
CA ALA A 23 -4.06 -20.72 -17.83
C ALA A 23 -3.26 -20.30 -19.07
N SER A 24 -3.91 -20.14 -20.25
CA SER A 24 -3.26 -19.67 -21.47
C SER A 24 -2.87 -18.18 -21.41
N ILE A 25 -3.67 -17.38 -20.69
CA ILE A 25 -3.39 -15.95 -20.48
C ILE A 25 -2.23 -15.80 -19.51
N LEU A 26 -2.24 -16.53 -18.40
CA LEU A 26 -1.18 -16.49 -17.38
C LEU A 26 0.17 -17.00 -17.92
N TYR A 27 0.18 -18.11 -18.64
CA TYR A 27 1.41 -18.67 -19.23
C TYR A 27 2.13 -17.70 -20.17
N LYS A 28 1.39 -16.90 -20.91
CA LYS A 28 1.94 -15.90 -21.84
C LYS A 28 2.29 -14.57 -21.12
N ALA A 29 1.70 -14.27 -19.96
CA ALA A 29 1.91 -13.02 -19.21
C ALA A 29 3.21 -13.03 -18.40
N VAL A 30 3.64 -14.17 -17.90
CA VAL A 30 4.86 -14.33 -17.09
C VAL A 30 6.14 -13.78 -17.78
N PRO A 31 6.39 -14.02 -19.10
CA PRO A 31 7.56 -13.42 -19.75
C PRO A 31 7.56 -11.89 -19.84
N VAL A 32 6.36 -11.27 -19.87
CA VAL A 32 6.22 -9.80 -19.91
C VAL A 32 6.52 -9.19 -18.53
N ALA A 33 6.07 -9.83 -17.47
CA ALA A 33 6.39 -9.43 -16.10
C ALA A 33 7.91 -9.54 -15.83
N ILE A 34 8.55 -10.62 -16.28
CA ILE A 34 10.01 -10.80 -16.21
C ILE A 34 10.76 -9.73 -17.04
N GLY A 35 10.25 -9.37 -18.21
CA GLY A 35 10.83 -8.30 -19.03
C GLY A 35 10.76 -6.92 -18.39
N LEU A 36 9.72 -6.63 -17.61
CA LEU A 36 9.58 -5.40 -16.83
C LEU A 36 10.53 -5.39 -15.61
N LEU A 37 10.74 -6.52 -14.96
CA LEU A 37 11.73 -6.67 -13.88
C LEU A 37 13.17 -6.36 -14.34
N CYS A 38 13.53 -6.78 -15.56
CA CYS A 38 14.86 -6.49 -16.14
C CYS A 38 15.08 -5.01 -16.46
N LEU A 39 14.02 -4.22 -16.65
CA LEU A 39 14.14 -2.77 -16.88
C LEU A 39 14.34 -1.97 -15.59
N CYS A 40 14.01 -2.54 -14.43
CA CYS A 40 14.17 -1.91 -13.12
C CYS A 40 15.53 -2.19 -12.47
N SER A 41 16.37 -3.05 -13.04
CA SER A 41 17.72 -3.40 -12.53
C SER A 41 18.81 -2.52 -13.15
N LEU A 42 18.90 -1.26 -12.73
CA LEU A 42 20.10 -0.43 -12.99
C LEU A 42 21.12 -0.64 -11.88
N PRO A 43 22.44 -0.68 -12.21
CA PRO A 43 23.47 -1.02 -11.23
C PRO A 43 23.68 0.08 -10.19
N ALA A 44 23.76 -0.33 -8.93
CA ALA A 44 24.04 0.54 -7.80
C ALA A 44 25.53 0.94 -7.79
N PHE A 45 25.80 2.24 -7.71
CA PHE A 45 27.13 2.75 -7.37
C PHE A 45 27.35 2.68 -5.86
N ALA A 46 28.45 2.04 -5.46
CA ALA A 46 28.88 1.96 -4.08
C ALA A 46 29.64 3.24 -3.67
N VAL A 47 29.26 3.83 -2.53
CA VAL A 47 30.06 4.85 -1.84
C VAL A 47 30.33 4.35 -0.43
N GLY A 48 31.61 4.46 -0.01
CA GLY A 48 32.15 3.86 1.19
C GLY A 48 31.87 4.61 2.49
N ASP A 49 32.09 3.88 3.58
CA ASP A 49 31.85 4.13 4.99
C ASP A 49 32.91 5.04 5.65
N PRO A 50 32.56 5.84 6.68
CA PRO A 50 33.36 5.89 7.89
C PRO A 50 32.63 5.99 9.24
N ASN A 51 32.94 5.03 10.14
CA ASN A 51 33.09 5.03 11.61
C ASN A 51 32.26 5.88 12.58
N GLU A 52 31.54 5.15 13.40
CA GLU A 52 31.38 4.94 14.86
C GLU A 52 31.36 6.10 15.87
N SER A 53 30.35 6.07 16.75
CA SER A 53 30.44 5.94 18.22
C SER A 53 29.07 5.98 18.92
N ASN A 54 28.89 5.17 19.95
CA ASN A 54 27.71 4.73 20.73
C ASN A 54 27.38 5.58 21.99
N PRO A 55 26.47 5.19 22.84
CA PRO A 55 25.08 4.65 22.91
C PRO A 55 24.12 5.36 23.93
N PRO A 56 23.10 4.80 24.62
CA PRO A 56 22.12 3.74 24.48
C PRO A 56 20.64 4.13 24.79
N SER A 57 19.65 3.35 24.60
CA SER A 57 18.90 2.39 25.43
C SER A 57 17.50 2.03 24.90
N LEU A 58 17.11 0.83 25.24
CA LEU A 58 16.09 -0.08 24.77
C LEU A 58 14.62 0.32 24.99
N THR A 59 13.77 0.03 24.02
CA THR A 59 12.42 -0.56 24.19
C THR A 59 11.99 -1.25 22.91
N ASN A 60 11.19 -2.31 23.03
CA ASN A 60 10.76 -3.28 22.02
C ASN A 60 10.59 -2.79 20.57
N PRO A 61 10.97 -3.61 19.56
CA PRO A 61 10.82 -3.24 18.16
C PRO A 61 9.34 -3.09 17.80
N PRO A 62 8.96 -1.99 17.12
CA PRO A 62 7.61 -1.84 16.59
C PRO A 62 7.41 -2.76 15.37
N SER A 63 6.25 -3.40 15.30
CA SER A 63 5.81 -4.15 14.13
C SER A 63 5.72 -3.25 12.89
N PRO A 64 5.98 -3.78 11.68
CA PRO A 64 5.87 -3.00 10.45
C PRO A 64 4.43 -2.54 10.17
N PRO A 65 4.25 -1.47 9.42
CA PRO A 65 2.97 -0.84 9.18
C PRO A 65 2.20 -1.46 8.02
N PRO A 66 0.89 -1.42 8.07
CA PRO A 66 0.04 -1.80 6.97
C PRO A 66 -0.59 -0.60 6.25
N PRO A 67 -1.01 -0.76 5.01
CA PRO A 67 -1.84 0.15 4.26
C PRO A 67 -3.30 -0.26 4.21
N THR A 68 -4.12 0.64 3.72
CA THR A 68 -5.49 0.38 3.31
C THR A 68 -5.54 -0.14 1.89
N ALA A 69 -6.32 -1.17 1.67
CA ALA A 69 -6.84 -1.41 0.35
C ALA A 69 -7.91 -0.33 0.07
N PRO A 70 -7.80 0.47 -0.98
CA PRO A 70 -8.95 1.14 -1.52
C PRO A 70 -9.84 0.11 -2.17
N MET A 71 -11.11 0.33 -2.02
CA MET A 71 -12.10 -0.37 -2.84
C MET A 71 -11.69 -0.28 -4.31
N PRO A 72 -11.86 -1.37 -5.08
CA PRO A 72 -11.76 -1.28 -6.52
C PRO A 72 -12.64 -0.12 -6.99
N PRO A 73 -12.15 0.78 -7.84
CA PRO A 73 -12.93 1.90 -8.29
C PRO A 73 -14.26 1.37 -8.82
N SER A 74 -15.35 1.84 -8.24
CA SER A 74 -16.70 1.44 -8.67
C SER A 74 -16.77 1.49 -10.19
N PRO A 75 -17.21 0.44 -10.89
CA PRO A 75 -17.37 0.45 -12.34
C PRO A 75 -18.50 1.36 -12.82
N ALA A 76 -19.24 1.98 -11.90
CA ALA A 76 -20.14 3.07 -12.24
C ALA A 76 -19.36 4.16 -12.98
N LYS A 77 -19.96 4.79 -13.99
CA LYS A 77 -19.40 5.98 -14.63
C LYS A 77 -18.93 6.90 -13.50
N PRO A 78 -17.69 7.43 -13.57
CA PRO A 78 -17.23 8.35 -12.54
C PRO A 78 -18.23 9.50 -12.50
N PHE A 79 -18.98 9.57 -11.42
CA PHE A 79 -19.89 10.66 -11.18
C PHE A 79 -19.01 11.87 -10.85
N ASP A 80 -19.32 13.01 -11.43
CA ASP A 80 -18.75 14.27 -10.98
C ASP A 80 -19.27 14.51 -9.55
N PRO A 81 -18.43 14.48 -8.52
CA PRO A 81 -18.88 14.65 -7.13
C PRO A 81 -19.59 16.00 -6.91
N GLY A 82 -19.34 16.99 -7.77
CA GLY A 82 -20.04 18.27 -7.77
C GLY A 82 -21.47 18.23 -8.31
N MET A 83 -21.89 17.15 -8.97
CA MET A 83 -23.20 17.08 -9.64
C MET A 83 -24.32 16.68 -8.68
N ASN A 84 -25.47 17.37 -8.78
CA ASN A 84 -26.70 16.92 -8.10
C ASN A 84 -27.31 15.73 -8.82
N LEU A 85 -27.73 14.74 -8.04
CA LEU A 85 -28.34 13.51 -8.52
C LEU A 85 -29.88 13.63 -8.56
N THR A 86 -30.49 13.22 -9.67
CA THR A 86 -31.92 12.90 -9.64
C THR A 86 -32.17 11.64 -8.79
N PRO A 87 -33.41 11.39 -8.33
CA PRO A 87 -33.71 10.17 -7.58
C PRO A 87 -33.39 8.86 -8.33
N GLU A 88 -33.46 8.86 -9.66
CA GLU A 88 -33.12 7.70 -10.50
C GLU A 88 -31.61 7.52 -10.59
N GLN A 89 -30.88 8.58 -10.85
CA GLN A 89 -29.42 8.58 -10.84
C GLN A 89 -28.85 8.19 -9.46
N GLY A 90 -29.48 8.66 -8.38
CA GLY A 90 -29.11 8.29 -7.03
C GLY A 90 -29.27 6.81 -6.77
N ARG A 91 -30.42 6.21 -7.14
CA ARG A 91 -30.61 4.75 -7.03
C ARG A 91 -29.54 3.97 -7.80
N GLU A 92 -29.25 4.37 -9.05
CA GLU A 92 -28.21 3.71 -9.85
C GLU A 92 -26.80 3.87 -9.24
N TYR A 93 -26.48 5.06 -8.73
CA TYR A 93 -25.18 5.35 -8.09
C TYR A 93 -24.97 4.52 -6.83
N TRP A 94 -25.97 4.49 -5.94
CA TRP A 94 -25.89 3.80 -4.65
C TRP A 94 -26.20 2.30 -4.74
N ASP A 95 -26.60 1.77 -5.91
CA ASP A 95 -26.84 0.33 -6.10
C ASP A 95 -25.57 -0.52 -5.93
N ARG A 96 -24.40 0.09 -5.98
CA ARG A 96 -23.10 -0.55 -5.70
C ARG A 96 -22.71 -0.59 -4.22
N TYR A 97 -23.60 -0.15 -3.34
CA TYR A 97 -23.44 -0.20 -1.91
C TYR A 97 -24.50 -1.15 -1.32
N VAL A 98 -24.09 -2.02 -0.39
CA VAL A 98 -24.98 -3.03 0.19
C VAL A 98 -26.22 -2.42 0.85
N THR A 99 -26.07 -1.24 1.43
CA THR A 99 -27.17 -0.51 2.07
C THR A 99 -27.99 0.37 1.10
N GLY A 100 -27.55 0.51 -0.15
CA GLY A 100 -28.23 1.27 -1.19
C GLY A 100 -28.44 2.75 -0.87
N ASP A 101 -29.49 3.34 -1.43
CA ASP A 101 -29.81 4.79 -1.35
C ASP A 101 -30.59 5.20 -0.08
N TRP A 102 -30.76 4.34 0.91
CA TRP A 102 -31.50 4.61 2.15
C TRP A 102 -32.89 5.26 1.89
N TRP A 103 -33.66 4.71 0.98
CA TRP A 103 -34.93 5.26 0.50
C TRP A 103 -34.84 6.69 -0.05
N GLY A 104 -33.75 7.05 -0.72
CA GLY A 104 -33.52 8.37 -1.28
C GLY A 104 -32.91 9.37 -0.30
N LEU A 105 -32.59 8.97 0.93
CA LEU A 105 -31.95 9.85 1.90
C LEU A 105 -30.49 10.14 1.52
N ARG A 106 -29.75 9.12 1.06
CA ARG A 106 -28.34 9.26 0.67
C ARG A 106 -28.20 10.21 -0.52
N THR A 107 -29.06 10.07 -1.54
CA THR A 107 -29.14 11.01 -2.66
C THR A 107 -29.45 12.45 -2.21
N ARG A 108 -30.37 12.65 -1.26
CA ARG A 108 -30.68 14.00 -0.73
C ARG A 108 -29.51 14.61 0.02
N LEU A 109 -28.82 13.83 0.85
CA LEU A 109 -27.63 14.28 1.60
C LEU A 109 -26.51 14.64 0.63
N HIS A 110 -26.25 13.82 -0.37
CA HIS A 110 -25.28 14.09 -1.44
C HIS A 110 -25.60 15.42 -2.15
N ASN A 111 -26.85 15.67 -2.50
CA ASN A 111 -27.26 16.92 -3.12
C ASN A 111 -27.11 18.14 -2.18
N TRP A 112 -27.10 17.94 -0.88
CA TRP A 112 -26.78 18.96 0.11
C TRP A 112 -25.28 19.11 0.38
N GLY A 113 -24.42 18.28 -0.25
CA GLY A 113 -22.98 18.29 -0.04
C GLY A 113 -22.52 17.46 1.16
N ILE A 114 -23.28 16.44 1.54
CA ILE A 114 -22.97 15.55 2.67
C ILE A 114 -22.95 14.11 2.16
N ASP A 115 -21.77 13.48 2.17
CA ASP A 115 -21.58 12.09 1.81
C ASP A 115 -21.07 11.27 3.00
N PHE A 116 -21.68 10.11 3.23
CA PHE A 116 -21.24 9.12 4.20
C PHE A 116 -20.61 7.94 3.49
N ASN A 117 -19.39 7.60 3.90
CA ASN A 117 -18.65 6.43 3.47
C ASN A 117 -18.58 5.43 4.63
N LEU A 118 -19.12 4.25 4.40
CA LEU A 118 -19.14 3.17 5.38
C LEU A 118 -18.59 1.93 4.69
N ASP A 119 -17.49 1.39 5.22
CA ASP A 119 -16.84 0.23 4.62
C ASP A 119 -16.44 -0.77 5.71
N TYR A 120 -16.59 -2.03 5.38
CA TYR A 120 -16.06 -3.12 6.17
C TYR A 120 -15.14 -3.97 5.31
N PHE A 121 -13.95 -4.23 5.83
CA PHE A 121 -12.91 -4.98 5.16
C PHE A 121 -12.31 -6.00 6.12
N SER A 122 -12.13 -7.24 5.69
CA SER A 122 -11.52 -8.26 6.52
C SER A 122 -10.69 -9.24 5.71
N GLU A 123 -9.71 -9.83 6.38
CA GLU A 123 -8.77 -10.78 5.82
C GLU A 123 -8.60 -11.97 6.76
N MET A 124 -8.63 -13.16 6.20
CA MET A 124 -8.34 -14.40 6.88
C MET A 124 -7.24 -15.14 6.12
N ALA A 125 -6.20 -15.54 6.80
CA ALA A 125 -5.09 -16.27 6.19
C ALA A 125 -4.72 -17.51 7.01
N THR A 126 -4.24 -18.55 6.31
CA THR A 126 -3.70 -19.77 6.93
C THR A 126 -2.47 -20.26 6.17
N ASN A 127 -1.39 -20.60 6.89
CA ASN A 127 -0.25 -21.28 6.30
C ASN A 127 -0.46 -22.80 6.32
N PHE A 128 -0.53 -23.42 5.16
CA PHE A 128 -0.66 -24.87 5.05
C PHE A 128 0.68 -25.58 4.87
N SER A 129 1.77 -24.84 4.62
CA SER A 129 3.14 -25.35 4.57
C SER A 129 4.14 -24.28 4.96
N GLY A 130 5.20 -24.65 5.69
CA GLY A 130 6.26 -23.74 6.14
C GLY A 130 5.90 -22.90 7.36
N GLY A 131 6.82 -22.01 7.78
CA GLY A 131 6.62 -21.11 8.92
C GLY A 131 6.74 -21.78 10.29
N LYS A 132 7.45 -22.92 10.38
CA LYS A 132 7.63 -23.73 11.62
C LYS A 132 9.09 -23.87 12.04
N ASP A 133 9.98 -23.14 11.39
CA ASP A 133 11.41 -23.27 11.66
C ASP A 133 11.75 -22.72 13.05
N ASN A 134 12.80 -23.25 13.65
CA ASN A 134 13.20 -22.86 15.00
C ASN A 134 14.27 -21.77 14.95
N PHE A 135 13.87 -20.55 14.63
CA PHE A 135 14.77 -19.39 14.65
C PHE A 135 14.75 -18.68 16.00
N SER A 136 15.92 -18.39 16.55
CA SER A 136 16.05 -17.63 17.79
C SER A 136 15.70 -16.14 17.56
N GLY A 137 15.09 -15.52 18.58
CA GLY A 137 14.69 -14.11 18.52
C GLY A 137 13.33 -13.83 17.87
N TYR A 138 12.72 -14.82 17.24
CA TYR A 138 11.34 -14.73 16.76
C TYR A 138 10.36 -15.39 17.73
N PRO A 139 9.12 -14.93 17.79
CA PRO A 139 8.07 -15.63 18.49
C PRO A 139 8.03 -17.09 17.99
N LYS A 140 7.81 -18.03 18.91
CA LYS A 140 7.59 -19.42 18.48
C LYS A 140 6.28 -19.48 17.73
N GLY A 141 6.36 -19.56 16.41
CA GLY A 141 5.21 -19.76 15.56
C GLY A 141 4.46 -21.04 15.94
N PHE A 142 3.14 -21.01 15.83
CA PHE A 142 2.30 -22.18 16.08
C PHE A 142 2.41 -23.21 14.94
N GLY A 143 3.20 -22.94 13.94
CA GLY A 143 3.32 -23.74 12.76
C GLY A 143 2.17 -23.48 11.80
N GLN A 144 1.34 -24.50 11.51
CA GLN A 144 0.09 -24.28 10.80
C GLN A 144 -0.89 -23.59 11.73
N SER A 145 -1.20 -22.35 11.43
CA SER A 145 -2.18 -21.56 12.15
C SER A 145 -3.05 -20.77 11.17
N TRP A 146 -4.07 -20.15 11.68
CA TRP A 146 -4.88 -19.19 10.93
C TRP A 146 -4.97 -17.90 11.71
N ALA A 147 -5.07 -16.80 11.01
CA ALA A 147 -5.25 -15.48 11.59
C ALA A 147 -6.39 -14.75 10.87
N TYR A 148 -7.04 -13.87 11.59
CA TYR A 148 -8.12 -13.04 11.09
C TYR A 148 -7.91 -11.61 11.56
N THR A 149 -8.06 -10.68 10.64
CA THR A 149 -8.02 -9.24 10.93
C THR A 149 -9.10 -8.51 10.17
N ASP A 150 -9.57 -7.40 10.71
CA ASP A 150 -10.57 -6.56 10.05
C ASP A 150 -10.37 -5.06 10.26
N GLN A 151 -11.03 -4.30 9.40
CA GLN A 151 -11.14 -2.85 9.48
C GLN A 151 -12.58 -2.43 9.19
N ALA A 152 -13.16 -1.64 10.08
CA ALA A 152 -14.35 -0.86 9.80
C ALA A 152 -13.96 0.60 9.58
N LEU A 153 -14.56 1.23 8.57
CA LEU A 153 -14.38 2.64 8.25
C LEU A 153 -15.72 3.37 8.34
N PHE A 154 -15.68 4.54 8.94
CA PHE A 154 -16.76 5.53 8.93
C PHE A 154 -16.20 6.85 8.43
N GLY A 155 -16.71 7.35 7.31
CA GLY A 155 -16.30 8.58 6.65
C GLY A 155 -17.43 9.57 6.48
N LEU A 156 -17.09 10.84 6.54
CA LEU A 156 -17.96 11.99 6.27
C LEU A 156 -17.22 12.96 5.36
N ASP A 157 -17.76 13.19 4.17
CA ASP A 157 -17.29 14.18 3.22
C ASP A 157 -18.28 15.34 3.16
N LEU A 158 -17.77 16.57 3.26
CA LEU A 158 -18.54 17.81 3.18
C LEU A 158 -18.08 18.63 1.98
N ASP A 159 -18.98 18.88 1.05
CA ASP A 159 -18.80 19.78 -0.09
C ASP A 159 -19.36 21.17 0.25
N PHE A 160 -18.51 22.11 0.60
CA PHE A 160 -18.93 23.46 0.98
C PHE A 160 -19.45 24.29 -0.20
N GLN A 161 -19.14 23.90 -1.44
CA GLN A 161 -19.76 24.54 -2.61
C GLN A 161 -21.26 24.25 -2.66
N LYS A 162 -21.66 23.00 -2.45
CA LYS A 162 -23.08 22.62 -2.38
C LYS A 162 -23.77 23.18 -1.14
N MET A 163 -23.09 23.15 0.01
CA MET A 163 -23.68 23.53 1.31
C MET A 163 -23.89 25.04 1.45
N ILE A 164 -22.91 25.85 1.08
CA ILE A 164 -22.86 27.29 1.37
C ILE A 164 -22.34 28.14 0.21
N GLY A 165 -22.10 27.55 -0.98
CA GLY A 165 -21.59 28.28 -2.15
C GLY A 165 -20.11 28.64 -2.11
N TRP A 166 -19.30 27.99 -1.25
CA TRP A 166 -17.85 28.20 -1.18
C TRP A 166 -17.15 27.30 -2.20
N GLU A 167 -16.83 27.88 -3.37
CA GLU A 167 -16.26 27.14 -4.49
C GLU A 167 -14.93 26.47 -4.17
N GLY A 168 -14.80 25.19 -4.53
CA GLY A 168 -13.59 24.39 -4.40
C GLY A 168 -13.21 24.02 -2.98
N ALA A 169 -14.05 24.35 -1.98
CA ALA A 169 -13.80 24.02 -0.57
C ALA A 169 -14.50 22.72 -0.18
N SER A 170 -13.77 21.84 0.52
CA SER A 170 -14.30 20.60 1.09
C SER A 170 -13.63 20.24 2.41
N PHE A 171 -14.28 19.37 3.16
CA PHE A 171 -13.76 18.86 4.43
C PHE A 171 -14.00 17.35 4.49
N GLU A 172 -13.03 16.62 5.01
CA GLU A 172 -13.10 15.18 5.20
C GLU A 172 -12.83 14.81 6.65
N PHE A 173 -13.63 13.88 7.16
CA PHE A 173 -13.47 13.31 8.49
C PHE A 173 -13.67 11.80 8.43
N TYR A 174 -12.61 11.03 8.68
CA TYR A 174 -12.65 9.56 8.66
C TYR A 174 -12.18 8.99 9.99
N VAL A 175 -12.87 7.93 10.41
CA VAL A 175 -12.52 7.13 11.58
C VAL A 175 -12.41 5.68 11.15
N THR A 176 -11.34 5.02 11.54
CA THR A 176 -11.15 3.59 11.36
C THR A 176 -11.09 2.84 12.67
N LYS A 177 -11.53 1.59 12.63
CA LYS A 177 -11.35 0.62 13.71
C LYS A 177 -10.71 -0.61 13.10
N ARG A 178 -9.56 -1.03 13.65
CA ARG A 178 -8.93 -2.32 13.31
C ARG A 178 -9.01 -3.29 14.47
N THR A 179 -9.19 -4.59 14.18
CA THR A 179 -9.17 -5.68 15.17
C THR A 179 -8.53 -6.93 14.57
N GLY A 180 -8.16 -7.88 15.43
CA GLY A 180 -7.69 -9.20 15.02
C GLY A 180 -6.20 -9.42 15.19
N ASP A 181 -5.72 -10.49 14.58
CA ASP A 181 -4.36 -11.00 14.63
C ASP A 181 -3.77 -11.13 13.21
N ASP A 182 -2.46 -11.29 13.12
CA ASP A 182 -1.71 -11.38 11.88
C ASP A 182 -0.95 -12.71 11.79
N LEU A 183 -1.05 -13.37 10.65
CA LEU A 183 -0.36 -14.63 10.40
C LEU A 183 1.17 -14.45 10.34
N SER A 184 1.67 -13.30 9.87
CA SER A 184 3.11 -13.02 9.77
C SER A 184 3.82 -13.12 11.12
N SER A 185 3.19 -12.62 12.18
CA SER A 185 3.71 -12.67 13.56
C SER A 185 3.61 -14.07 14.18
N GLN A 186 2.81 -14.96 13.60
CA GLN A 186 2.62 -16.33 14.07
C GLN A 186 3.55 -17.34 13.39
N THR A 187 4.25 -16.94 12.32
CA THR A 187 5.26 -17.77 11.66
C THR A 187 6.62 -17.66 12.35
N ASN A 188 7.48 -18.66 12.18
CA ASN A 188 8.85 -18.64 12.67
C ASN A 188 9.81 -19.09 11.55
N PRO A 189 10.60 -18.16 10.97
CA PRO A 189 10.68 -16.73 11.31
C PRO A 189 9.45 -15.94 10.84
N ASN A 190 9.25 -14.75 11.43
CA ASN A 190 8.25 -13.79 10.92
C ASN A 190 8.60 -13.36 9.50
N THR A 191 7.60 -13.13 8.65
CA THR A 191 7.83 -12.59 7.30
C THR A 191 8.28 -11.13 7.34
N LEU A 192 9.00 -10.67 6.32
CA LEU A 192 9.44 -9.27 6.23
C LEU A 192 8.29 -8.31 5.92
N GLN A 193 7.27 -8.79 5.22
CA GLN A 193 6.05 -8.05 4.93
C GLN A 193 4.85 -8.77 5.52
N LEU A 194 3.79 -8.03 5.86
CA LEU A 194 2.57 -8.61 6.38
C LEU A 194 1.88 -9.47 5.30
N ILE A 195 1.46 -10.66 5.70
CA ILE A 195 0.64 -11.56 4.87
C ILE A 195 -0.75 -10.93 4.70
N GLN A 196 -1.29 -10.34 5.77
CA GLN A 196 -2.58 -9.67 5.84
C GLN A 196 -2.36 -8.17 6.00
N GLU A 197 -2.64 -7.39 4.97
CA GLU A 197 -2.30 -5.98 4.91
C GLU A 197 -3.09 -5.11 5.91
N VAL A 198 -4.32 -5.52 6.22
CA VAL A 198 -5.20 -4.78 7.14
C VAL A 198 -4.73 -4.82 8.58
N PHE A 199 -3.84 -5.74 8.94
CA PHE A 199 -3.29 -5.80 10.30
C PHE A 199 -2.33 -4.64 10.59
N GLY A 200 -2.23 -4.26 11.86
CA GLY A 200 -1.18 -3.37 12.38
C GLY A 200 -1.64 -1.95 12.72
N ARG A 201 -0.67 -1.12 13.09
CA ARG A 201 -0.86 0.24 13.59
C ARG A 201 -1.71 0.32 14.87
N GLY A 202 -1.65 -0.73 15.69
CA GLY A 202 -2.46 -0.91 16.90
C GLY A 202 -3.91 -1.25 16.57
N GLN A 203 -4.41 -2.34 17.10
CA GLN A 203 -5.79 -2.80 16.90
C GLN A 203 -6.75 -1.90 17.71
N THR A 204 -7.01 -0.69 17.20
CA THR A 204 -7.70 0.38 17.94
C THR A 204 -8.54 1.25 17.00
N TRP A 205 -9.30 2.17 17.59
CA TRP A 205 -9.96 3.25 16.86
C TRP A 205 -8.98 4.38 16.58
N ARG A 206 -9.07 4.99 15.38
CA ARG A 206 -8.26 6.15 15.00
C ARG A 206 -9.09 7.15 14.21
N ILE A 207 -8.83 8.45 14.42
CA ILE A 207 -9.15 9.47 13.42
C ILE A 207 -8.08 9.33 12.34
N THR A 208 -8.53 8.95 11.15
CA THR A 208 -7.64 8.61 10.02
C THR A 208 -7.46 9.79 9.09
N ASP A 209 -8.54 10.54 8.88
CA ASP A 209 -8.49 11.80 8.13
C ASP A 209 -9.33 12.85 8.87
N PHE A 210 -8.80 14.04 8.94
CA PHE A 210 -9.42 15.24 9.51
C PHE A 210 -8.77 16.45 8.85
N TRP A 211 -9.19 16.77 7.63
CA TRP A 211 -8.55 17.82 6.86
C TRP A 211 -9.54 18.65 6.05
N PHE A 212 -9.14 19.90 5.82
CA PHE A 212 -9.78 20.85 4.92
C PHE A 212 -9.01 20.91 3.60
N LYS A 213 -9.73 20.96 2.47
CA LYS A 213 -9.18 21.15 1.15
C LYS A 213 -9.75 22.42 0.49
N GLN A 214 -8.90 23.12 -0.24
CA GLN A 214 -9.29 24.23 -1.11
C GLN A 214 -8.66 24.09 -2.49
N ASN A 215 -9.49 23.97 -3.50
CA ASN A 215 -9.09 24.10 -4.89
C ASN A 215 -9.07 25.57 -5.28
N LEU A 216 -8.04 26.00 -5.99
CA LEU A 216 -7.79 27.39 -6.39
C LEU A 216 -7.52 27.47 -7.88
N PHE A 217 -7.90 28.61 -8.52
CA PHE A 217 -7.59 28.93 -9.91
C PHE A 217 -8.10 27.88 -10.91
N ASN A 218 -9.35 27.44 -10.80
CA ASN A 218 -9.96 26.38 -11.61
C ASN A 218 -9.14 25.06 -11.54
N ASP A 219 -8.91 24.58 -10.33
CA ASP A 219 -8.17 23.34 -10.01
C ASP A 219 -6.69 23.34 -10.43
N LEU A 220 -6.11 24.52 -10.74
CA LEU A 220 -4.68 24.63 -10.99
C LEU A 220 -3.85 24.30 -9.75
N LEU A 221 -4.34 24.73 -8.57
CA LEU A 221 -3.73 24.42 -7.28
C LEU A 221 -4.76 23.75 -6.37
N GLU A 222 -4.35 22.68 -5.70
CA GLU A 222 -5.08 22.04 -4.60
C GLU A 222 -4.24 22.21 -3.32
N PHE A 223 -4.86 22.73 -2.29
CA PHE A 223 -4.24 22.89 -0.97
C PHE A 223 -5.03 22.11 0.06
N LYS A 224 -4.34 21.32 0.89
CA LYS A 224 -4.92 20.61 2.03
C LYS A 224 -4.21 21.00 3.34
N LEU A 225 -4.97 21.04 4.43
CA LEU A 225 -4.47 21.32 5.77
C LEU A 225 -5.23 20.47 6.78
N GLY A 226 -4.52 19.75 7.64
CA GLY A 226 -5.14 18.94 8.70
C GLY A 226 -4.33 17.73 9.12
N MET A 227 -4.99 16.76 9.71
CA MET A 227 -4.45 15.40 9.90
C MET A 227 -4.73 14.58 8.68
N MET A 228 -3.68 14.15 7.99
CA MET A 228 -3.74 13.41 6.72
C MET A 228 -2.87 12.18 6.78
N ASN A 229 -3.30 11.15 6.09
CA ASN A 229 -2.49 9.97 5.86
C ASN A 229 -1.54 10.21 4.68
N MET A 230 -0.23 10.28 4.95
CA MET A 230 0.75 10.60 3.91
C MET A 230 0.80 9.57 2.78
N SER A 231 0.53 8.30 3.04
CA SER A 231 0.58 7.27 2.00
C SER A 231 -0.61 7.34 1.02
N GLN A 232 -1.66 8.08 1.35
CA GLN A 232 -2.76 8.39 0.43
C GLN A 232 -2.46 9.60 -0.46
N GLU A 233 -1.67 10.54 0.06
CA GLU A 233 -1.30 11.74 -0.67
C GLU A 233 -0.08 11.51 -1.57
N PHE A 234 0.88 10.70 -1.13
CA PHE A 234 2.17 10.47 -1.79
C PHE A 234 2.42 8.97 -1.98
N GLY A 235 3.14 8.61 -3.04
CA GLY A 235 3.51 7.23 -3.31
C GLY A 235 2.75 6.61 -4.47
N GLY A 236 2.02 7.43 -5.24
CA GLY A 236 1.27 6.97 -6.39
C GLY A 236 0.22 5.95 -5.98
N TYR A 237 -0.79 6.44 -5.30
CA TYR A 237 -1.83 5.62 -4.73
C TYR A 237 -2.59 4.81 -5.80
N TYR A 238 -2.15 3.59 -6.00
CA TYR A 238 -2.97 2.52 -6.55
C TYR A 238 -3.06 1.43 -5.51
N ALA A 239 -4.23 1.28 -4.97
CA ALA A 239 -4.52 0.07 -4.26
C ALA A 239 -4.68 -1.05 -5.26
N PHE A 240 -3.76 -1.92 -5.23
CA PHE A 240 -3.92 -3.19 -5.89
C PHE A 240 -4.65 -4.13 -4.94
N PRO A 241 -5.65 -4.85 -5.40
CA PRO A 241 -6.45 -5.72 -4.53
C PRO A 241 -5.71 -7.04 -4.20
N PHE A 242 -4.48 -6.95 -3.76
CA PHE A 242 -3.71 -8.06 -3.22
C PHE A 242 -3.85 -8.07 -1.70
N GLU A 243 -3.65 -9.22 -1.03
CA GLU A 243 -3.70 -9.32 0.41
C GLU A 243 -2.33 -9.03 1.05
N ASN A 244 -1.22 -9.40 0.38
CA ASN A 244 0.11 -9.17 0.94
C ASN A 244 0.53 -7.70 0.86
N LEU A 245 1.06 -7.18 1.97
CA LEU A 245 1.50 -5.79 2.09
C LEU A 245 2.52 -5.36 1.02
N THR A 246 3.27 -6.28 0.44
CA THR A 246 4.24 -5.99 -0.62
C THR A 246 3.60 -5.26 -1.81
N PHE A 247 2.30 -5.47 -2.07
CA PHE A 247 1.63 -5.00 -3.29
C PHE A 247 0.53 -3.97 -3.07
N THR A 248 0.02 -3.82 -1.85
CA THR A 248 -1.31 -3.24 -1.59
C THR A 248 -1.29 -1.78 -1.27
N SER A 249 -0.33 -1.05 -1.07
CA SER A 249 -0.39 0.37 -0.73
C SER A 249 0.29 1.22 -1.76
N GLY A 250 0.15 2.53 -1.60
CA GLY A 250 1.11 3.44 -2.19
C GLY A 250 2.50 2.97 -1.81
N ILE A 251 3.44 2.98 -2.74
CA ILE A 251 4.76 2.38 -2.57
C ILE A 251 5.48 2.81 -1.28
N THR A 252 5.21 4.03 -0.81
CA THR A 252 5.73 4.56 0.46
C THR A 252 5.18 3.82 1.68
N GLY A 253 4.03 3.18 1.58
CA GLY A 253 3.38 2.46 2.67
C GLY A 253 4.06 1.14 3.02
N ASN A 254 4.68 0.50 2.06
CA ASN A 254 5.15 -0.86 2.21
C ASN A 254 6.38 -1.00 3.12
N VAL A 255 7.33 -0.09 3.06
CA VAL A 255 8.58 -0.17 3.85
C VAL A 255 8.96 1.12 4.56
N ALA A 256 8.33 2.25 4.24
CA ALA A 256 8.67 3.57 4.77
C ALA A 256 7.99 3.93 6.10
N GLY A 257 7.31 3.00 6.70
CA GLY A 257 6.38 3.23 7.79
C GLY A 257 6.92 3.77 9.10
N TYR A 258 8.20 4.08 9.17
CA TYR A 258 8.78 4.73 10.35
C TYR A 258 8.83 6.25 10.21
N SER A 259 8.88 6.77 9.00
CA SER A 259 8.96 8.20 8.71
C SER A 259 7.72 8.73 8.02
N MET A 260 7.27 8.05 6.98
CA MET A 260 5.97 8.30 6.36
C MET A 260 4.94 7.39 7.01
N PHE A 261 4.10 7.96 7.86
CA PHE A 261 3.03 7.18 8.47
C PHE A 261 2.00 6.80 7.41
N THR A 262 1.58 5.57 7.49
CA THR A 262 0.67 4.97 6.55
C THR A 262 -0.68 4.72 7.20
N TRP A 263 -1.71 4.56 6.38
CA TRP A 263 -3.05 4.26 6.83
C TRP A 263 -3.06 3.17 7.93
N PRO A 264 -3.83 3.33 9.01
CA PRO A 264 -4.76 4.41 9.32
C PRO A 264 -4.16 5.51 10.22
N VAL A 265 -2.84 5.70 10.21
CA VAL A 265 -2.18 6.71 11.04
C VAL A 265 -1.99 8.00 10.26
N SER A 266 -2.52 9.09 10.80
CA SER A 266 -2.42 10.42 10.21
C SER A 266 -1.42 11.30 10.94
N GLN A 267 -0.94 12.31 10.22
CA GLN A 267 -0.03 13.34 10.72
C GLN A 267 -0.62 14.73 10.44
N TRP A 268 -0.42 15.66 11.37
CA TRP A 268 -0.71 17.06 11.10
C TRP A 268 0.22 17.60 10.03
N GLY A 269 -0.34 18.20 8.98
CA GLY A 269 0.47 18.74 7.91
C GLY A 269 -0.30 19.55 6.90
N THR A 270 0.43 19.95 5.87
CA THR A 270 -0.09 20.62 4.68
C THR A 270 0.38 19.89 3.45
N ASP A 271 -0.47 19.84 2.44
CA ASP A 271 -0.17 19.32 1.12
C ASP A 271 -0.57 20.35 0.06
N LEU A 272 0.29 20.55 -0.93
CA LEU A 272 0.05 21.42 -2.06
C LEU A 272 0.29 20.63 -3.35
N GLN A 273 -0.74 20.49 -4.18
CA GLN A 273 -0.63 19.94 -5.51
C GLN A 273 -0.79 21.04 -6.57
N TRP A 274 0.16 21.10 -7.49
CA TRP A 274 0.10 21.95 -8.67
C TRP A 274 -0.18 21.13 -9.93
N ASN A 275 -1.34 21.30 -10.53
CA ASN A 275 -1.74 20.66 -11.77
C ASN A 275 -1.17 21.45 -12.96
N VAL A 276 0.11 21.22 -13.29
CA VAL A 276 0.85 21.94 -14.35
C VAL A 276 0.16 21.78 -15.70
N THR A 277 -0.34 20.58 -15.98
CA THR A 277 -1.18 20.25 -17.13
C THR A 277 -2.25 19.24 -16.71
N LYS A 278 -3.17 18.88 -17.61
CA LYS A 278 -4.14 17.79 -17.36
C LYS A 278 -3.49 16.42 -17.15
N SER A 279 -2.21 16.27 -17.49
CA SER A 279 -1.49 14.99 -17.39
C SER A 279 -0.25 15.07 -16.50
N LEU A 280 0.12 16.22 -15.97
CA LEU A 280 1.30 16.40 -15.12
C LEU A 280 0.91 17.19 -13.88
N SER A 281 1.13 16.61 -12.71
CA SER A 281 1.00 17.25 -11.41
C SER A 281 2.32 17.21 -10.66
N LEU A 282 2.59 18.25 -9.88
CA LEU A 282 3.67 18.31 -8.89
C LEU A 282 3.03 18.45 -7.52
N ARG A 283 3.52 17.67 -6.56
CA ARG A 283 2.99 17.70 -5.19
C ARG A 283 4.13 17.88 -4.20
N ALA A 284 3.90 18.65 -3.15
CA ALA A 284 4.84 18.84 -2.05
C ALA A 284 4.07 19.06 -0.75
N GLY A 285 4.63 18.58 0.37
CA GLY A 285 3.99 18.72 1.67
C GLY A 285 4.99 18.97 2.79
N VAL A 286 4.46 19.36 3.94
CA VAL A 286 5.20 19.41 5.22
C VAL A 286 4.31 18.83 6.30
N PHE A 287 4.77 17.75 6.93
CA PHE A 287 4.04 17.03 7.95
C PHE A 287 4.83 16.98 9.23
N ALA A 288 4.18 17.23 10.35
CA ALA A 288 4.80 17.09 11.66
C ALA A 288 5.15 15.63 11.94
N PHE A 289 6.27 15.38 12.58
CA PHE A 289 6.69 14.04 12.98
C PHE A 289 6.57 13.87 14.49
N ASN A 290 5.82 12.85 14.91
CA ASN A 290 5.65 12.46 16.31
C ASN A 290 5.34 10.96 16.41
N ASN A 291 6.27 10.18 16.90
CA ASN A 291 6.12 8.73 17.08
C ASN A 291 4.95 8.32 17.98
N TYR A 292 4.43 9.23 18.82
CA TYR A 292 3.30 8.90 19.67
C TYR A 292 2.02 8.61 18.86
N TRP A 293 1.88 9.19 17.68
CA TRP A 293 0.71 8.95 16.82
C TRP A 293 0.59 7.51 16.34
N ILE A 294 1.68 6.75 16.26
CA ILE A 294 1.64 5.32 15.91
C ILE A 294 1.08 4.47 17.06
N SER A 295 1.22 4.94 18.31
CA SER A 295 0.82 4.18 19.49
C SER A 295 -0.66 3.79 19.45
N SER A 296 -0.98 2.56 19.85
CA SER A 296 -2.37 2.11 20.03
C SER A 296 -3.13 2.94 21.07
N ASN A 297 -2.40 3.58 22.01
CA ASN A 297 -2.97 4.45 23.04
C ASN A 297 -3.38 5.82 22.51
N TYR A 298 -3.04 6.17 21.26
CA TYR A 298 -3.43 7.45 20.69
C TYR A 298 -4.94 7.55 20.45
N PHE A 299 -5.62 6.46 20.17
CA PHE A 299 -7.08 6.38 20.06
C PHE A 299 -7.71 7.52 19.24
N LEU A 300 -8.95 7.93 19.51
CA LEU A 300 -9.67 9.02 18.82
C LEU A 300 -9.18 10.41 19.29
N ARG A 301 -7.98 10.79 18.96
CA ARG A 301 -7.34 12.04 19.36
C ARG A 301 -6.83 12.82 18.14
N VAL A 302 -6.77 14.14 18.29
CA VAL A 302 -6.22 15.07 17.28
C VAL A 302 -5.09 15.93 17.84
N ASP A 303 -4.76 15.78 19.14
CA ASP A 303 -3.70 16.54 19.78
C ASP A 303 -2.29 16.03 19.42
N ASN A 304 -1.27 16.78 19.82
CA ASN A 304 0.13 16.46 19.59
C ASN A 304 0.86 16.26 20.92
N PRO A 305 0.69 15.11 21.60
CA PRO A 305 1.28 14.86 22.90
C PRO A 305 2.80 14.79 22.83
N GLY A 306 3.48 15.51 23.71
CA GLY A 306 4.94 15.59 23.71
C GLY A 306 5.54 16.51 22.66
N GLY A 307 4.71 17.04 21.77
CA GLY A 307 5.16 17.96 20.72
C GLY A 307 5.76 17.26 19.50
N THR A 308 6.21 18.04 18.54
CA THR A 308 6.81 17.61 17.29
C THR A 308 8.31 17.40 17.46
N SER A 309 8.84 16.23 17.10
CA SER A 309 10.28 15.91 17.13
C SER A 309 11.00 16.21 15.81
N GLY A 310 10.26 16.46 14.75
CA GLY A 310 10.78 16.75 13.40
C GLY A 310 9.65 17.02 12.41
N ALA A 311 10.02 17.09 11.14
CA ALA A 311 9.08 17.21 10.04
C ALA A 311 9.44 16.24 8.92
N VAL A 312 8.42 15.68 8.26
CA VAL A 312 8.57 14.92 7.01
C VAL A 312 8.18 15.84 5.86
N ILE A 313 9.04 15.91 4.85
CA ILE A 313 8.91 16.81 3.70
C ILE A 313 8.94 15.96 2.44
N PRO A 314 7.78 15.50 1.94
CA PRO A 314 7.66 14.79 0.69
C PRO A 314 7.59 15.72 -0.52
N PHE A 315 8.05 15.19 -1.66
CA PHE A 315 7.89 15.77 -2.98
C PHE A 315 7.57 14.67 -3.99
N GLU A 316 6.62 14.91 -4.91
CA GLU A 316 6.18 13.93 -5.90
C GLU A 316 5.88 14.58 -7.25
N ILE A 317 6.13 13.83 -8.31
CA ILE A 317 5.77 14.13 -9.69
C ILE A 317 4.86 13.02 -10.18
N ASP A 318 3.63 13.39 -10.58
CA ASP A 318 2.66 12.48 -11.16
C ASP A 318 2.50 12.78 -12.65
N TRP A 319 2.79 11.80 -13.47
CA TRP A 319 2.48 11.87 -14.89
C TRP A 319 1.39 10.87 -15.26
N LYS A 320 0.30 11.39 -15.84
CA LYS A 320 -0.90 10.63 -16.26
C LYS A 320 -0.93 10.50 -17.79
N PRO A 321 -0.04 9.66 -18.40
CA PRO A 321 0.00 9.51 -19.85
C PRO A 321 -1.25 8.80 -20.36
N LYS A 322 -1.59 9.09 -21.62
CA LYS A 322 -2.43 8.23 -22.44
C LYS A 322 -1.55 7.63 -23.52
N LEU A 323 -1.24 6.33 -23.39
CA LEU A 323 -0.41 5.63 -24.36
C LEU A 323 -1.30 5.02 -25.44
N ASN A 324 -0.96 5.24 -26.71
CA ASN A 324 -1.63 4.56 -27.81
C ASN A 324 -1.14 3.10 -27.89
N ILE A 325 -1.95 2.17 -27.44
CA ILE A 325 -1.68 0.73 -27.46
C ILE A 325 -2.74 0.06 -28.33
N CYS A 326 -2.29 -0.52 -29.43
CA CYS A 326 -3.16 -1.18 -30.41
C CYS A 326 -4.31 -0.30 -30.92
N GLY A 327 -4.04 0.99 -31.15
CA GLY A 327 -5.02 1.97 -31.67
C GLY A 327 -5.99 2.52 -30.62
N LYS A 328 -5.81 2.22 -29.33
CA LYS A 328 -6.58 2.77 -28.22
C LYS A 328 -5.68 3.62 -27.32
N ASP A 329 -6.13 4.80 -26.95
CA ASP A 329 -5.45 5.66 -26.00
C ASP A 329 -5.80 5.21 -24.58
N LEU A 330 -4.88 4.47 -23.95
CA LEU A 330 -5.06 3.83 -22.65
C LEU A 330 -4.37 4.63 -21.54
N PRO A 331 -5.05 4.86 -20.40
CA PRO A 331 -4.51 5.67 -19.32
C PRO A 331 -3.41 4.95 -18.56
N GLY A 332 -2.50 5.74 -17.99
CA GLY A 332 -1.50 5.32 -17.04
C GLY A 332 -1.33 6.33 -15.93
N LEU A 333 -0.61 5.94 -14.87
CA LEU A 333 -0.04 6.83 -13.87
C LEU A 333 1.38 6.42 -13.60
N TRP A 334 2.30 7.35 -13.74
CA TRP A 334 3.72 7.17 -13.52
C TRP A 334 4.15 8.17 -12.45
N VAL A 335 4.73 7.70 -11.39
CA VAL A 335 5.04 8.47 -10.20
C VAL A 335 6.53 8.41 -9.91
N LEU A 336 7.09 9.54 -9.53
CA LEU A 336 8.45 9.65 -9.00
C LEU A 336 8.42 10.59 -7.80
N GLY A 337 8.91 10.14 -6.65
CA GLY A 337 8.91 10.95 -5.46
C GLY A 337 10.08 10.68 -4.54
N ALA A 338 10.23 11.55 -3.57
CA ALA A 338 11.23 11.47 -2.52
C ALA A 338 10.72 12.17 -1.26
N TRP A 339 11.26 11.80 -0.11
CA TRP A 339 11.03 12.55 1.14
C TRP A 339 12.28 12.63 1.97
N GLY A 340 12.33 13.62 2.86
CA GLY A 340 13.27 13.71 3.97
C GLY A 340 12.53 13.90 5.29
N ASN A 341 13.08 13.33 6.36
CA ASN A 341 12.61 13.52 7.72
C ASN A 341 13.70 14.22 8.54
N THR A 342 13.34 15.25 9.30
CA THR A 342 14.27 16.03 10.11
C THR A 342 14.29 15.62 11.58
N ASN A 343 13.71 14.47 11.94
CA ASN A 343 13.70 13.98 13.32
C ASN A 343 15.13 13.88 13.88
N HIS A 344 15.30 14.28 15.16
CA HIS A 344 16.63 14.37 15.77
C HIS A 344 17.18 13.03 16.25
N GLU A 345 16.31 12.03 16.46
CA GLU A 345 16.69 10.73 17.01
C GLU A 345 16.05 9.58 16.21
N GLU A 346 16.67 9.24 15.08
CA GLU A 346 16.30 8.05 14.33
C GLU A 346 17.18 6.86 14.72
N ASN A 347 16.54 5.80 15.16
CA ASN A 347 17.25 4.55 15.46
C ASN A 347 17.86 3.93 14.20
N SER A 348 19.04 3.34 14.33
CA SER A 348 19.65 2.57 13.26
C SER A 348 18.75 1.39 12.84
N GLY A 349 18.93 0.93 11.61
CA GLY A 349 18.24 -0.28 11.14
C GLY A 349 18.54 -1.51 12.01
N ALA A 350 19.76 -1.61 12.55
CA ALA A 350 20.15 -2.69 13.46
C ALA A 350 19.34 -2.66 14.79
N ALA A 351 19.01 -1.48 15.31
CA ALA A 351 18.14 -1.34 16.48
C ALA A 351 16.69 -1.78 16.22
N LYS A 352 16.32 -1.94 14.96
CA LYS A 352 15.00 -2.41 14.51
C LYS A 352 15.00 -3.90 14.10
N SER A 353 16.15 -4.57 14.22
CA SER A 353 16.33 -5.98 13.85
C SER A 353 16.07 -6.92 15.02
N VAL A 354 16.01 -8.21 14.71
CA VAL A 354 15.77 -9.27 15.71
C VAL A 354 16.82 -9.34 16.82
N ILE A 355 18.04 -8.87 16.58
CA ILE A 355 19.10 -8.86 17.60
C ILE A 355 18.91 -7.74 18.63
N ALA A 356 18.05 -6.75 18.39
CA ALA A 356 17.89 -5.61 19.30
C ALA A 356 17.46 -5.99 20.72
N GLY A 357 16.71 -7.08 20.87
CA GLY A 357 16.30 -7.63 22.17
C GLY A 357 17.23 -8.70 22.72
N ALA A 358 18.30 -9.07 22.03
CA ALA A 358 19.18 -10.15 22.44
C ALA A 358 20.15 -9.72 23.54
N PRO A 359 20.42 -10.56 24.56
CA PRO A 359 21.44 -10.25 25.57
C PRO A 359 22.81 -10.05 24.94
N GLY A 360 23.45 -8.93 25.25
CA GLY A 360 24.75 -8.56 24.69
C GLY A 360 24.70 -7.90 23.32
N ALA A 361 23.52 -7.65 22.77
CA ALA A 361 23.36 -6.79 21.61
C ALA A 361 23.45 -5.30 21.99
N GLY A 362 23.89 -4.49 21.05
CA GLY A 362 24.04 -3.06 21.25
C GLY A 362 25.33 -2.65 21.97
N PRO A 363 25.50 -1.40 22.24
CA PRO A 363 24.61 -0.27 21.92
C PRO A 363 24.40 -0.05 20.42
N PHE A 364 23.25 0.52 20.05
CA PHE A 364 22.91 0.84 18.65
C PHE A 364 23.01 2.35 18.40
N SER A 365 23.46 2.73 17.21
CA SER A 365 23.58 4.13 16.83
C SER A 365 22.23 4.78 16.60
N THR A 366 22.13 6.07 16.88
CA THR A 366 21.06 6.96 16.44
C THR A 366 21.57 7.93 15.38
N PHE A 367 20.68 8.42 14.54
CA PHE A 367 20.98 9.32 13.44
C PHE A 367 20.03 10.50 13.46
N THR A 368 20.40 11.59 12.83
CA THR A 368 19.51 12.73 12.61
C THR A 368 18.85 12.57 11.26
N GLY A 369 17.53 12.41 11.29
CA GLY A 369 16.71 12.29 10.09
C GLY A 369 16.86 10.97 9.33
N ASP A 370 16.01 10.82 8.34
CA ASP A 370 16.10 9.78 7.33
C ASP A 370 15.52 10.29 6.01
N TYR A 371 15.59 9.46 4.96
CA TYR A 371 15.07 9.82 3.64
C TYR A 371 14.71 8.58 2.83
N GLY A 372 13.91 8.80 1.79
CA GLY A 372 13.62 7.78 0.80
C GLY A 372 13.34 8.37 -0.58
N VAL A 373 13.50 7.52 -1.58
CA VAL A 373 13.18 7.80 -2.99
C VAL A 373 12.35 6.65 -3.54
N TYR A 374 11.33 6.93 -4.30
CA TYR A 374 10.44 5.90 -4.86
C TYR A 374 9.98 6.26 -6.27
N GLY A 375 9.57 5.22 -6.98
CA GLY A 375 8.91 5.39 -8.26
C GLY A 375 7.99 4.22 -8.55
N SER A 376 6.88 4.50 -9.22
CA SER A 376 5.93 3.47 -9.63
C SER A 376 5.32 3.78 -11.00
N ILE A 377 4.90 2.73 -11.67
CA ILE A 377 4.21 2.79 -12.97
C ILE A 377 2.99 1.89 -12.88
N TRP A 378 1.85 2.45 -13.22
CA TRP A 378 0.66 1.71 -13.58
C TRP A 378 0.27 2.07 -15.02
N GLN A 379 -0.08 1.07 -15.82
CA GLN A 379 -0.49 1.28 -17.21
C GLN A 379 -1.59 0.30 -17.60
N GLN A 380 -2.74 0.82 -18.00
CA GLN A 380 -3.74 -0.01 -18.66
C GLN A 380 -3.21 -0.45 -20.02
N VAL A 381 -3.29 -1.75 -20.31
CA VAL A 381 -2.72 -2.38 -21.50
C VAL A 381 -3.81 -2.77 -22.51
N THR A 382 -5.00 -3.12 -22.01
CA THR A 382 -6.14 -3.43 -22.87
C THR A 382 -7.42 -2.77 -22.35
N ALA A 383 -8.36 -2.48 -23.24
CA ALA A 383 -9.73 -2.07 -22.94
C ALA A 383 -10.66 -2.80 -23.92
N PRO A 384 -11.04 -4.05 -23.62
CA PRO A 384 -11.81 -4.88 -24.56
C PRO A 384 -13.24 -4.38 -24.78
N ASP A 385 -13.84 -3.76 -23.76
CA ASP A 385 -15.22 -3.29 -23.77
C ASP A 385 -15.27 -1.77 -23.92
N PRO A 386 -15.77 -1.22 -25.05
CA PRO A 386 -15.89 0.23 -25.23
C PRO A 386 -16.87 0.90 -24.26
N GLU A 387 -17.88 0.19 -23.80
CA GLU A 387 -18.87 0.73 -22.86
C GLU A 387 -18.31 0.80 -21.43
N ARG A 388 -17.28 -0.02 -21.16
CA ARG A 388 -16.57 -0.09 -19.87
C ARG A 388 -15.06 0.08 -20.06
N PRO A 389 -14.58 1.28 -20.39
CA PRO A 389 -13.20 1.54 -20.79
C PRO A 389 -12.17 1.26 -19.68
N LYS A 390 -12.61 1.16 -18.42
CA LYS A 390 -11.73 0.80 -17.29
C LYS A 390 -11.48 -0.69 -17.18
N THR A 391 -12.27 -1.56 -17.85
CA THR A 391 -12.06 -3.01 -17.85
C THR A 391 -10.88 -3.40 -18.73
N GLY A 392 -10.27 -4.54 -18.43
CA GLY A 392 -9.14 -5.07 -19.17
C GLY A 392 -7.89 -5.26 -18.33
N LEU A 393 -6.80 -5.57 -19.02
CA LEU A 393 -5.51 -5.84 -18.40
C LEU A 393 -4.78 -4.54 -18.09
N SER A 394 -4.23 -4.45 -16.89
CA SER A 394 -3.26 -3.44 -16.48
C SER A 394 -1.98 -4.10 -16.00
N ALA A 395 -0.85 -3.45 -16.21
CA ALA A 395 0.45 -3.82 -15.68
C ALA A 395 0.94 -2.75 -14.71
N PHE A 396 1.63 -3.17 -13.67
CA PHE A 396 2.23 -2.26 -12.70
C PHE A 396 3.62 -2.72 -12.26
N ALA A 397 4.43 -1.76 -11.85
CA ALA A 397 5.73 -2.00 -11.24
C ALA A 397 6.07 -0.83 -10.32
N GLY A 398 6.84 -1.09 -9.27
CA GLY A 398 7.31 -0.05 -8.37
C GLY A 398 8.58 -0.44 -7.64
N SER A 399 9.30 0.56 -7.14
CA SER A 399 10.45 0.36 -6.28
C SER A 399 10.64 1.53 -5.32
N ILE A 400 11.20 1.22 -4.13
CA ILE A 400 11.53 2.20 -3.10
C ILE A 400 12.91 1.93 -2.54
N TRP A 401 13.66 3.00 -2.29
CA TRP A 401 14.97 3.02 -1.67
C TRP A 401 14.92 3.88 -0.43
N LEU A 402 15.42 3.36 0.69
CA LEU A 402 15.44 4.03 1.98
C LEU A 402 16.86 4.28 2.47
N SER A 403 16.99 5.23 3.39
CA SER A 403 18.24 5.49 4.10
C SER A 403 18.83 4.19 4.65
N PRO A 404 20.03 3.75 4.19
CA PRO A 404 20.60 2.48 4.63
C PRO A 404 21.03 2.46 6.09
N GLN A 405 21.14 3.64 6.76
CA GLN A 405 21.52 3.74 8.16
C GLN A 405 20.34 3.47 9.09
N THR A 406 19.16 3.99 8.74
CA THR A 406 17.99 3.99 9.62
C THR A 406 16.95 2.94 9.25
N ALA A 407 16.95 2.49 8.00
CA ALA A 407 16.00 1.48 7.54
C ALA A 407 16.37 0.07 8.02
N PHE A 408 15.37 -0.71 8.43
CA PHE A 408 15.49 -2.16 8.59
C PHE A 408 15.49 -2.86 7.23
N GLN A 409 14.58 -2.47 6.35
CA GLN A 409 14.56 -2.84 4.94
C GLN A 409 14.90 -1.59 4.13
N ASP A 410 15.94 -1.63 3.32
CA ASP A 410 16.45 -0.47 2.57
C ASP A 410 16.02 -0.45 1.10
N PHE A 411 15.40 -1.53 0.62
CA PHE A 411 14.93 -1.64 -0.75
C PHE A 411 13.75 -2.60 -0.88
N GLN A 412 12.76 -2.18 -1.64
CA GLN A 412 11.69 -3.03 -2.12
C GLN A 412 11.46 -2.77 -3.61
N ALA A 413 11.10 -3.83 -4.35
CA ALA A 413 10.59 -3.73 -5.71
C ALA A 413 9.47 -4.74 -5.91
N PHE A 414 8.49 -4.39 -6.75
CA PHE A 414 7.41 -5.29 -7.10
C PHE A 414 6.92 -5.03 -8.52
N THR A 415 6.27 -6.04 -9.10
CA THR A 415 5.59 -5.93 -10.39
C THR A 415 4.44 -6.92 -10.45
N GLY A 416 3.45 -6.62 -11.28
CA GLY A 416 2.33 -7.51 -11.45
C GLY A 416 1.43 -7.16 -12.62
N LEU A 417 0.43 -7.99 -12.78
CA LEU A 417 -0.64 -7.86 -13.75
C LEU A 417 -1.99 -7.95 -13.03
N TYR A 418 -2.90 -7.13 -13.46
CA TYR A 418 -4.24 -7.05 -12.91
C TYR A 418 -5.24 -6.98 -14.05
N TYR A 419 -6.27 -7.82 -14.02
CA TYR A 419 -7.33 -7.84 -15.02
C TYR A 419 -8.67 -7.55 -14.37
N TRP A 420 -9.33 -6.48 -14.80
CA TRP A 420 -10.67 -6.15 -14.39
C TRP A 420 -11.70 -6.54 -15.46
N GLY A 421 -12.80 -7.19 -15.01
CA GLY A 421 -13.84 -7.69 -15.90
C GLY A 421 -13.35 -8.81 -16.82
N PRO A 422 -12.73 -9.90 -16.29
CA PRO A 422 -12.15 -10.96 -17.12
C PRO A 422 -13.22 -11.74 -17.92
N TRP A 423 -14.47 -11.67 -17.49
CA TRP A 423 -15.57 -12.36 -18.12
C TRP A 423 -16.74 -11.42 -18.46
N SER A 424 -17.28 -11.51 -19.67
CA SER A 424 -18.42 -10.67 -20.10
C SER A 424 -19.68 -10.85 -19.22
N LYS A 425 -19.89 -12.05 -18.66
CA LYS A 425 -21.00 -12.34 -17.75
C LYS A 425 -20.75 -11.93 -16.29
N ARG A 426 -19.51 -11.62 -15.96
CA ARG A 426 -19.09 -11.20 -14.62
C ARG A 426 -18.14 -9.99 -14.75
N PRO A 427 -18.71 -8.85 -15.13
CA PRO A 427 -17.93 -7.67 -15.52
C PRO A 427 -17.28 -6.93 -14.36
N TYR A 428 -17.64 -7.27 -13.14
CA TYR A 428 -17.16 -6.65 -11.91
C TYR A 428 -16.14 -7.51 -11.15
N ASP A 429 -15.95 -8.76 -11.60
CA ASP A 429 -14.87 -9.60 -11.07
C ASP A 429 -13.51 -9.06 -11.47
N SER A 430 -12.49 -9.43 -10.72
CA SER A 430 -11.11 -9.13 -11.05
C SER A 430 -10.18 -10.28 -10.68
N CYS A 431 -8.99 -10.28 -11.26
CA CYS A 431 -7.94 -11.22 -10.89
C CYS A 431 -6.57 -10.60 -11.12
N GLY A 432 -5.55 -11.10 -10.42
CA GLY A 432 -4.21 -10.59 -10.56
C GLY A 432 -3.14 -11.59 -10.15
N ILE A 433 -1.92 -11.29 -10.57
CA ILE A 433 -0.70 -11.98 -10.15
C ILE A 433 0.40 -10.94 -9.96
N ALA A 434 1.17 -11.08 -8.89
CA ALA A 434 2.28 -10.18 -8.59
C ALA A 434 3.47 -10.94 -8.00
N THR A 435 4.65 -10.34 -8.16
CA THR A 435 5.90 -10.78 -7.54
C THR A 435 6.57 -9.58 -6.89
N GLY A 436 7.14 -9.79 -5.69
CA GLY A 436 7.80 -8.76 -4.90
C GLY A 436 9.12 -9.22 -4.31
N TYR A 437 10.02 -8.28 -4.11
CA TYR A 437 11.34 -8.45 -3.52
C TYR A 437 11.54 -7.44 -2.41
N ASN A 438 11.87 -7.92 -1.22
CA ASN A 438 12.12 -7.14 -0.02
C ASN A 438 13.55 -7.42 0.47
N ARG A 439 14.36 -6.37 0.70
CA ARG A 439 15.75 -6.51 1.11
C ARG A 439 15.99 -5.92 2.49
N VAL A 440 16.58 -6.70 3.37
CA VAL A 440 17.10 -6.24 4.66
C VAL A 440 18.35 -5.38 4.44
N ALA A 441 18.46 -4.26 5.13
CA ALA A 441 19.52 -3.28 4.94
C ALA A 441 20.93 -3.84 5.22
N GLY A 442 21.92 -3.30 4.52
CA GLY A 442 23.28 -3.79 4.62
C GLY A 442 23.91 -3.65 6.01
N ASN A 443 23.62 -2.53 6.71
CA ASN A 443 24.06 -2.30 8.09
C ASN A 443 23.43 -3.28 9.09
N VAL A 444 22.15 -3.63 8.90
CA VAL A 444 21.45 -4.66 9.70
C VAL A 444 22.17 -6.00 9.55
N ARG A 445 22.36 -6.43 8.30
CA ARG A 445 23.07 -7.69 8.00
C ARG A 445 24.48 -7.74 8.57
N ASN A 446 25.20 -6.62 8.57
CA ASN A 446 26.53 -6.52 9.16
C ASN A 446 26.49 -6.64 10.68
N ALA A 447 25.55 -5.96 11.34
CA ALA A 447 25.35 -6.05 12.78
C ALA A 447 24.99 -7.49 13.21
N GLU A 448 24.12 -8.16 12.47
CA GLU A 448 23.74 -9.56 12.71
C GLU A 448 24.92 -10.52 12.53
N ARG A 449 25.76 -10.32 11.52
CA ARG A 449 27.00 -11.10 11.33
C ARG A 449 27.95 -10.93 12.50
N GLN A 450 28.18 -9.69 12.94
CA GLN A 450 29.04 -9.39 14.08
C GLN A 450 28.49 -10.00 15.38
N PHE A 451 27.19 -9.88 15.60
CA PHE A 451 26.54 -10.48 16.76
C PHE A 451 26.67 -12.00 16.75
N SER A 452 26.35 -12.68 15.65
CA SER A 452 26.43 -14.13 15.53
C SER A 452 27.88 -14.64 15.69
N ALA A 453 28.87 -13.89 15.18
CA ALA A 453 30.28 -14.23 15.34
C ALA A 453 30.77 -14.09 16.79
N SER A 454 30.27 -13.08 17.53
CA SER A 454 30.64 -12.84 18.94
C SER A 454 29.86 -13.70 19.93
N HIS A 455 28.72 -14.28 19.51
CA HIS A 455 27.85 -15.13 20.33
C HIS A 455 27.61 -16.49 19.63
N PRO A 456 28.66 -17.35 19.52
CA PRO A 456 28.50 -18.67 18.91
C PRO A 456 27.45 -19.49 19.64
N GLY A 457 26.51 -20.11 18.91
CA GLY A 457 25.43 -20.90 19.49
C GLY A 457 24.21 -20.10 19.94
N SER A 458 24.16 -18.79 19.72
CA SER A 458 22.98 -17.95 20.01
C SER A 458 21.75 -18.34 19.20
N GLY A 459 21.92 -19.00 18.05
CA GLY A 459 20.84 -19.38 17.14
C GLY A 459 20.33 -18.24 16.25
N PHE A 460 20.88 -17.03 16.36
CA PHE A 460 20.56 -15.92 15.45
C PHE A 460 21.25 -16.13 14.11
N GLY A 461 20.45 -16.11 13.05
CA GLY A 461 20.94 -16.10 11.67
C GLY A 461 21.19 -14.67 11.15
N VAL A 462 21.64 -14.58 9.91
CA VAL A 462 21.78 -13.31 9.18
C VAL A 462 20.66 -13.20 8.16
N GLN A 463 19.86 -12.17 8.30
CA GLN A 463 18.77 -11.87 7.36
C GLN A 463 19.34 -11.35 6.02
N SER A 464 18.60 -11.49 4.94
CA SER A 464 19.02 -11.04 3.60
C SER A 464 17.85 -10.45 2.83
N ASN A 465 17.10 -11.29 2.15
CA ASN A 465 15.96 -10.88 1.33
C ASN A 465 14.86 -11.92 1.32
N GLU A 466 13.65 -11.44 1.13
CA GLU A 466 12.43 -12.23 0.99
C GLU A 466 11.78 -11.94 -0.37
N PHE A 467 11.23 -12.97 -1.02
CA PHE A 467 10.37 -12.80 -2.18
C PHE A 467 8.94 -13.19 -1.81
N VAL A 468 7.98 -12.52 -2.41
CA VAL A 468 6.56 -12.80 -2.27
C VAL A 468 5.96 -12.95 -3.66
N GLU A 469 5.24 -14.04 -3.87
CA GLU A 469 4.42 -14.29 -5.05
C GLU A 469 2.97 -14.36 -4.59
N GLU A 470 2.06 -13.69 -5.29
CA GLU A 470 0.63 -13.75 -4.96
C GLU A 470 -0.22 -13.83 -6.23
N ILE A 471 -1.27 -14.65 -6.16
CA ILE A 471 -2.31 -14.73 -7.16
C ILE A 471 -3.67 -14.69 -6.47
N PHE A 472 -4.61 -13.90 -7.01
CA PHE A 472 -5.96 -13.82 -6.48
C PHE A 472 -7.03 -13.84 -7.57
N TYR A 473 -8.26 -14.16 -7.16
CA TYR A 473 -9.48 -13.91 -7.91
C TYR A 473 -10.55 -13.29 -7.00
N SER A 474 -11.05 -12.13 -7.37
CA SER A 474 -12.07 -11.38 -6.62
C SER A 474 -13.43 -11.54 -7.29
N PHE A 475 -14.36 -12.13 -6.56
CA PHE A 475 -15.75 -12.32 -6.98
C PHE A 475 -16.60 -11.14 -6.50
N ASP A 476 -17.20 -10.36 -7.39
CA ASP A 476 -18.31 -9.48 -7.04
C ASP A 476 -19.54 -10.33 -6.76
N VAL A 477 -19.97 -10.40 -5.51
CA VAL A 477 -21.04 -11.32 -5.09
C VAL A 477 -22.38 -10.63 -4.91
N PHE A 478 -22.39 -9.37 -4.45
CA PHE A 478 -23.61 -8.63 -4.20
C PHE A 478 -23.33 -7.13 -4.02
N HIS A 479 -23.93 -6.26 -4.83
CA HIS A 479 -23.88 -4.79 -4.70
C HIS A 479 -22.48 -4.21 -4.37
N GLY A 480 -21.44 -4.71 -5.04
CA GLY A 480 -20.07 -4.29 -4.81
C GLY A 480 -19.37 -4.97 -3.64
N ALA A 481 -20.05 -5.81 -2.86
CA ALA A 481 -19.38 -6.70 -1.92
C ALA A 481 -18.60 -7.78 -2.67
N ASN A 482 -17.33 -7.96 -2.29
CA ASN A 482 -16.39 -8.86 -2.95
C ASN A 482 -15.88 -9.91 -1.97
N ILE A 483 -15.75 -11.14 -2.46
CA ILE A 483 -15.02 -12.22 -1.78
C ILE A 483 -13.84 -12.59 -2.67
N GLN A 484 -12.64 -12.57 -2.10
CA GLN A 484 -11.39 -12.75 -2.84
C GLN A 484 -10.53 -13.83 -2.19
N PRO A 485 -10.57 -15.07 -2.66
CA PRO A 485 -9.52 -16.04 -2.37
C PRO A 485 -8.21 -15.64 -3.03
N ASP A 486 -7.12 -15.82 -2.31
CA ASP A 486 -5.75 -15.66 -2.79
C ASP A 486 -4.85 -16.81 -2.39
N LEU A 487 -3.69 -16.89 -3.04
CA LEU A 487 -2.64 -17.84 -2.74
C LEU A 487 -1.30 -17.10 -2.77
N GLN A 488 -0.58 -17.14 -1.65
CA GLN A 488 0.73 -16.51 -1.53
C GLN A 488 1.82 -17.58 -1.37
N TYR A 489 2.99 -17.34 -1.98
CA TYR A 489 4.20 -18.13 -1.79
C TYR A 489 5.33 -17.23 -1.36
N ILE A 490 5.83 -17.43 -0.13
CA ILE A 490 6.86 -16.61 0.48
C ILE A 490 8.16 -17.39 0.50
N ILE A 491 9.17 -16.86 -0.18
CA ILE A 491 10.50 -17.47 -0.33
C ILE A 491 11.46 -16.74 0.60
N ASN A 492 12.26 -17.50 1.35
CA ASN A 492 13.17 -17.00 2.38
C ASN A 492 12.45 -16.15 3.44
N PRO A 493 11.40 -16.64 4.10
CA PRO A 493 10.63 -15.87 5.06
C PRO A 493 11.54 -15.23 6.11
N GLY A 494 11.26 -13.97 6.44
CA GLY A 494 12.08 -13.16 7.34
C GLY A 494 13.46 -12.81 6.79
N GLY A 495 13.72 -13.06 5.50
CA GLY A 495 15.03 -12.86 4.88
C GLY A 495 16.02 -13.99 5.13
N TYR A 496 15.61 -15.14 5.65
CA TYR A 496 16.50 -16.26 5.94
C TYR A 496 16.51 -17.30 4.83
N HIS A 497 17.65 -17.45 4.14
CA HIS A 497 17.80 -18.46 3.08
C HIS A 497 17.70 -19.92 3.58
N SER A 498 17.88 -20.16 4.88
CA SER A 498 17.73 -21.47 5.50
C SER A 498 16.31 -21.77 5.99
N ALA A 499 15.42 -20.80 5.94
CA ALA A 499 14.03 -20.98 6.34
C ALA A 499 13.24 -21.75 5.26
N THR A 500 12.28 -22.54 5.73
CA THR A 500 11.34 -23.23 4.84
C THR A 500 10.36 -22.23 4.25
N ASN A 501 10.24 -22.23 2.92
CA ASN A 501 9.29 -21.37 2.23
C ASN A 501 7.85 -21.61 2.70
N ILE A 502 7.04 -20.55 2.72
CA ILE A 502 5.69 -20.60 3.27
C ILE A 502 4.67 -20.55 2.13
N TRP A 503 3.70 -21.47 2.17
CA TRP A 503 2.48 -21.38 1.39
C TRP A 503 1.33 -20.90 2.26
N VAL A 504 0.65 -19.84 1.81
CA VAL A 504 -0.50 -19.25 2.49
C VAL A 504 -1.72 -19.30 1.56
N PHE A 505 -2.87 -19.63 2.13
CA PHE A 505 -4.17 -19.42 1.51
C PHE A 505 -4.89 -18.32 2.27
N GLY A 506 -5.31 -17.28 1.56
CA GLY A 506 -6.04 -16.14 2.08
C GLY A 506 -7.48 -16.06 1.57
N ILE A 507 -8.31 -15.35 2.29
CA ILE A 507 -9.64 -14.89 1.86
C ILE A 507 -9.86 -13.47 2.35
N GLN A 508 -10.03 -12.55 1.42
CA GLN A 508 -10.36 -11.17 1.68
C GLN A 508 -11.85 -10.92 1.43
N LEU A 509 -12.49 -10.14 2.30
CA LEU A 509 -13.86 -9.68 2.15
C LEU A 509 -13.90 -8.16 2.16
N SER A 510 -14.52 -7.57 1.15
CA SER A 510 -14.77 -6.11 1.07
C SER A 510 -16.26 -5.85 0.95
N VAL A 511 -16.82 -5.00 1.80
CA VAL A 511 -18.25 -4.69 1.86
C VAL A 511 -18.45 -3.18 1.93
N PRO A 512 -18.75 -2.51 0.80
CA PRO A 512 -19.18 -1.12 0.81
C PRO A 512 -20.63 -1.02 1.33
N LEU A 513 -20.85 -0.24 2.38
CA LEU A 513 -22.13 -0.14 3.09
C LEU A 513 -22.93 1.12 2.73
#